data_7ceffc9e3ffd2a5a500e9e2e8f0cb7b4
#
_entry.id   7ceffc9e3ffd2a5a500e9e2e8f0cb7b4
#
_cell.length_a   1.000
_cell.length_b   1.000
_cell.length_c   1.000
_cell.angle_alpha   90.00
_cell.angle_beta   90.00
_cell.angle_gamma   90.00
#
_symmetry.space_group_name_H-M   'P 1'
#
loop_
_entity.id
_entity.type
_entity.pdbx_description
1 polymer ?
#
loop_
_entity_poly.entity_id
_entity_poly.type
_entity_poly.pdbx_seq_one_letter_code
_entity_poly.pdbx_strand_id
1 'polypeptide(L)'
;MPNLKPLILSFGSINIDVTARAARLPRPGETVHGESYAVMLGGKGSNQAAAAGRLAAGAGLQVALAGRIGQDSFGAQARRALEGFGVDLAPLREDTANPTGIALIGIDGSGENC
;
A
#
# COMPACT_ATOMS: atom_id res chain seq x y z
N MET A 1 -0.88 -36.53 -8.07
CA MET A 1 -1.55 -35.26 -7.69
C MET A 1 -0.50 -34.21 -7.45
N PRO A 2 -0.58 -33.07 -8.12
CA PRO A 2 0.34 -31.99 -7.80
C PRO A 2 0.10 -31.55 -6.34
N ASN A 3 1.19 -31.30 -5.61
CA ASN A 3 1.10 -30.74 -4.27
C ASN A 3 0.65 -29.28 -4.38
N LEU A 4 -0.65 -29.07 -4.18
CA LEU A 4 -1.19 -27.72 -4.11
C LEU A 4 -0.81 -27.09 -2.76
N LYS A 5 -0.16 -25.94 -2.82
CA LYS A 5 0.11 -25.16 -1.60
C LYS A 5 -1.19 -24.51 -1.13
N PRO A 6 -1.47 -24.49 0.17
CA PRO A 6 -2.58 -23.70 0.70
C PRO A 6 -2.44 -22.23 0.30
N LEU A 7 -3.55 -21.62 -0.06
CA LEU A 7 -3.60 -20.23 -0.52
C LEU A 7 -4.30 -19.36 0.53
N ILE A 8 -3.64 -18.27 0.88
CA ILE A 8 -4.26 -17.16 1.60
C ILE A 8 -4.54 -16.07 0.58
N LEU A 9 -5.80 -15.73 0.40
CA LEU A 9 -6.22 -14.67 -0.50
C LEU A 9 -6.69 -13.47 0.29
N SER A 10 -6.00 -12.34 0.15
CA SER A 10 -6.48 -11.05 0.62
C SER A 10 -7.28 -10.38 -0.50
N PHE A 11 -8.39 -9.76 -0.15
CA PHE A 11 -9.21 -8.99 -1.08
C PHE A 11 -9.50 -7.63 -0.45
N GLY A 12 -9.00 -6.56 -1.06
CA GLY A 12 -9.22 -5.25 -0.48
C GLY A 12 -8.42 -4.13 -1.12
N SER A 13 -8.42 -3.00 -0.44
CA SER A 13 -7.81 -1.75 -0.92
C SER A 13 -6.30 -1.82 -0.99
N ILE A 14 -5.77 -1.13 -2.01
CA ILE A 14 -4.36 -0.90 -2.24
C ILE A 14 -4.21 0.60 -2.43
N ASN A 15 -3.42 1.25 -1.57
CA ASN A 15 -3.14 2.67 -1.68
C ASN A 15 -1.64 2.93 -1.56
N ILE A 16 -1.27 4.14 -1.92
CA ILE A 16 0.02 4.72 -1.53
C ILE A 16 -0.28 5.80 -0.49
N ASP A 17 0.38 5.72 0.66
CA ASP A 17 0.28 6.72 1.72
C ASP A 17 1.40 7.72 1.53
N VAL A 18 1.03 8.98 1.32
CA VAL A 18 1.95 10.12 1.24
C VAL A 18 1.85 10.89 2.54
N THR A 19 2.86 10.76 3.37
CA THR A 19 2.92 11.37 4.70
C THR A 19 3.88 12.54 4.68
N ALA A 20 3.48 13.68 5.23
CA ALA A 20 4.33 14.83 5.41
C ALA A 20 4.31 15.29 6.87
N ARG A 21 5.49 15.60 7.40
CA ARG A 21 5.65 16.12 8.75
C ARG A 21 5.99 17.60 8.70
N ALA A 22 5.32 18.39 9.53
CA ALA A 22 5.56 19.81 9.69
C ALA A 22 5.38 20.19 11.17
N ALA A 23 5.90 21.33 11.57
CA ALA A 23 5.74 21.81 12.95
C ALA A 23 4.26 22.00 13.31
N ARG A 24 3.46 22.42 12.34
CA ARG A 24 2.00 22.53 12.46
C ARG A 24 1.33 22.23 11.12
N LEU A 25 0.09 21.83 11.17
CA LEU A 25 -0.72 21.60 9.98
C LEU A 25 -1.15 22.94 9.37
N PRO A 26 -1.21 23.04 8.03
CA PRO A 26 -1.63 24.28 7.38
C PRO A 26 -3.14 24.54 7.61
N ARG A 27 -3.49 25.81 7.72
CA ARG A 27 -4.87 26.28 7.69
C ARG A 27 -5.30 26.46 6.23
N PRO A 28 -6.61 26.55 5.95
CA PRO A 28 -7.07 26.80 4.58
C PRO A 28 -6.37 28.03 3.97
N GLY A 29 -5.89 27.86 2.73
CA GLY A 29 -5.19 28.90 2.00
C GLY A 29 -3.72 29.12 2.41
N GLU A 30 -3.21 28.36 3.35
CA GLU A 30 -1.85 28.52 3.90
C GLU A 30 -0.91 27.48 3.31
N THR A 31 0.34 27.88 3.08
CA THR A 31 1.44 26.97 2.74
C THR A 31 2.39 26.88 3.93
N VAL A 32 2.69 25.67 4.37
CA VAL A 32 3.64 25.39 5.44
C VAL A 32 4.78 24.55 4.89
N HIS A 33 6.01 24.89 5.24
CA HIS A 33 7.16 24.07 4.88
C HIS A 33 7.22 22.82 5.75
N GLY A 34 7.30 21.64 5.10
CA GLY A 34 7.45 20.37 5.79
C GLY A 34 8.90 20.08 6.15
N GLU A 35 9.09 19.30 7.19
CA GLU A 35 10.41 18.84 7.66
C GLU A 35 10.85 17.57 6.95
N SER A 36 9.91 16.68 6.68
CA SER A 36 10.15 15.40 6.03
C SER A 36 8.88 14.87 5.39
N TYR A 37 9.05 13.90 4.50
CA TYR A 37 7.93 13.17 3.92
C TYR A 37 8.29 11.70 3.72
N ALA A 38 7.29 10.87 3.57
CA ALA A 38 7.44 9.46 3.22
C ALA A 38 6.34 9.05 2.24
N VAL A 39 6.68 8.12 1.37
CA VAL A 39 5.74 7.53 0.42
C VAL A 39 5.79 6.03 0.63
N MET A 40 4.70 5.43 1.09
CA MET A 40 4.67 4.05 1.54
C MET A 40 3.46 3.31 1.00
N LEU A 41 3.60 2.00 0.86
CA LEU A 41 2.45 1.14 0.59
C LEU A 41 1.46 1.22 1.76
N GLY A 42 0.19 1.41 1.44
CA GLY A 42 -0.93 1.42 2.37
C GLY A 42 -2.12 0.65 1.82
N GLY A 43 -3.23 0.78 2.51
CA GLY A 43 -4.46 0.07 2.19
C GLY A 43 -4.62 -1.21 3.00
N LYS A 44 -5.84 -1.48 3.43
CA LYS A 44 -6.12 -2.62 4.31
C LYS A 44 -5.85 -3.97 3.63
N GLY A 45 -6.20 -4.08 2.35
CA GLY A 45 -5.90 -5.28 1.57
C GLY A 45 -4.40 -5.52 1.43
N SER A 46 -3.64 -4.47 1.10
CA SER A 46 -2.18 -4.51 1.00
C SER A 46 -1.53 -4.89 2.31
N ASN A 47 -1.97 -4.27 3.41
CA ASN A 47 -1.38 -4.51 4.73
C ASN A 47 -1.57 -5.96 5.17
N GLN A 48 -2.75 -6.51 4.94
CA GLN A 48 -3.03 -7.92 5.24
C GLN A 48 -2.19 -8.85 4.37
N ALA A 49 -2.12 -8.58 3.07
CA ALA A 49 -1.33 -9.40 2.14
C ALA A 49 0.16 -9.35 2.47
N ALA A 50 0.69 -8.16 2.76
CA ALA A 50 2.10 -7.98 3.10
C ALA A 50 2.46 -8.73 4.39
N ALA A 51 1.64 -8.62 5.43
CA ALA A 51 1.85 -9.34 6.68
C ALA A 51 1.79 -10.86 6.48
N ALA A 52 0.79 -11.34 5.75
CA ALA A 52 0.66 -12.76 5.44
C ALA A 52 1.85 -13.26 4.60
N GLY A 53 2.29 -12.48 3.60
CA GLY A 53 3.42 -12.82 2.76
C GLY A 53 4.72 -12.97 3.54
N ARG A 54 4.96 -12.07 4.47
CA ARG A 54 6.14 -12.12 5.35
C ARG A 54 6.11 -13.32 6.28
N LEU A 55 4.96 -13.63 6.86
CA LEU A 55 4.80 -14.77 7.77
C LEU A 55 4.81 -16.11 7.03
N ALA A 56 4.34 -16.13 5.79
CA ALA A 56 4.28 -17.34 4.97
C ALA A 56 5.63 -17.73 4.36
N ALA A 57 6.62 -16.84 4.42
CA ALA A 57 7.94 -17.10 3.84
C ALA A 57 8.54 -18.38 4.43
N GLY A 58 8.82 -19.38 3.57
CA GLY A 58 9.35 -20.67 4.00
C GLY A 58 8.35 -21.62 4.65
N ALA A 59 7.08 -21.23 4.81
CA ALA A 59 6.07 -22.06 5.48
C ALA A 59 5.26 -22.95 4.50
N GLY A 60 5.58 -22.95 3.20
CA GLY A 60 4.85 -23.70 2.21
C GLY A 60 3.46 -23.17 1.89
N LEU A 61 3.21 -21.92 2.24
CA LEU A 61 1.95 -21.22 1.97
C LEU A 61 2.13 -20.26 0.77
N GLN A 62 1.05 -20.09 0.03
CA GLN A 62 0.97 -19.09 -1.02
C GLN A 62 0.07 -17.95 -0.56
N VAL A 63 0.47 -16.72 -0.82
CA VAL A 63 -0.32 -15.52 -0.51
C VAL A 63 -0.56 -14.75 -1.79
N ALA A 64 -1.81 -14.39 -2.04
CA ALA A 64 -2.20 -13.59 -3.19
C ALA A 64 -3.07 -12.41 -2.74
N LEU A 65 -3.08 -11.37 -3.56
CA LEU A 65 -3.90 -10.18 -3.34
C LEU A 65 -4.76 -9.90 -4.56
N ALA A 66 -6.05 -9.83 -4.35
CA ALA A 66 -7.02 -9.34 -5.33
C ALA A 66 -7.38 -7.89 -4.98
N GLY A 67 -7.29 -7.01 -5.95
CA GLY A 67 -7.58 -5.60 -5.81
C GLY A 67 -7.32 -4.86 -7.10
N ARG A 68 -7.30 -3.54 -7.03
CA ARG A 68 -7.04 -2.68 -8.19
C ARG A 68 -6.02 -1.60 -7.90
N ILE A 69 -5.22 -1.32 -8.90
CA ILE A 69 -4.32 -0.17 -8.97
C ILE A 69 -4.54 0.55 -10.28
N GLY A 70 -4.10 1.80 -10.39
CA GLY A 70 -4.09 2.51 -11.66
C GLY A 70 -2.84 2.19 -12.48
N GLN A 71 -2.85 2.59 -13.74
CA GLN A 71 -1.69 2.51 -14.63
C GLN A 71 -0.82 3.76 -14.45
N ASP A 72 -0.17 3.87 -13.30
CA ASP A 72 0.64 5.03 -12.91
C ASP A 72 1.84 4.61 -12.08
N SER A 73 2.69 5.59 -11.74
CA SER A 73 3.91 5.33 -10.99
C SER A 73 3.64 4.79 -9.58
N PHE A 74 2.57 5.24 -8.93
CA PHE A 74 2.17 4.72 -7.62
C PHE A 74 1.67 3.27 -7.71
N GLY A 75 0.96 2.92 -8.78
CA GLY A 75 0.58 1.53 -9.04
C GLY A 75 1.79 0.63 -9.21
N ALA A 76 2.78 1.08 -9.98
CA ALA A 76 4.03 0.35 -10.15
C ALA A 76 4.80 0.21 -8.83
N GLN A 77 4.81 1.25 -8.00
CA GLN A 77 5.44 1.22 -6.68
C GLN A 77 4.75 0.22 -5.75
N ALA A 78 3.42 0.22 -5.72
CA ALA A 78 2.63 -0.73 -4.93
C ALA A 78 2.91 -2.17 -5.36
N ARG A 79 2.95 -2.42 -6.66
CA ARG A 79 3.25 -3.74 -7.23
C ARG A 79 4.63 -4.23 -6.78
N ARG A 80 5.66 -3.40 -6.91
CA ARG A 80 7.03 -3.77 -6.51
C ARG A 80 7.12 -4.07 -5.01
N ALA A 81 6.47 -3.27 -4.18
CA ALA A 81 6.47 -3.48 -2.73
C ALA A 81 5.81 -4.82 -2.36
N LEU A 82 4.66 -5.11 -2.94
CA LEU A 82 3.92 -6.35 -2.67
C LEU A 82 4.67 -7.58 -3.16
N GLU A 83 5.27 -7.52 -4.33
CA GLU A 83 6.13 -8.60 -4.84
C GLU A 83 7.31 -8.85 -3.90
N GLY A 84 7.90 -7.78 -3.36
CA GLY A 84 8.99 -7.87 -2.38
C GLY A 84 8.59 -8.56 -1.08
N PHE A 85 7.32 -8.57 -0.73
CA PHE A 85 6.79 -9.32 0.41
C PHE A 85 6.38 -10.76 0.05
N GLY A 86 6.59 -11.19 -1.19
CA GLY A 86 6.25 -12.53 -1.62
C GLY A 86 4.77 -12.73 -1.95
N VAL A 87 4.05 -11.65 -2.24
CA VAL A 87 2.63 -11.69 -2.59
C VAL A 87 2.47 -11.96 -4.09
N ASP A 88 1.66 -12.97 -4.43
CA ASP A 88 1.27 -13.25 -5.80
C ASP A 88 0.21 -12.23 -6.24
N LEU A 89 0.50 -11.51 -7.30
CA LEU A 89 -0.35 -10.46 -7.84
C LEU A 89 -1.14 -10.88 -9.09
N ALA A 90 -1.23 -12.17 -9.38
CA ALA A 90 -2.03 -12.66 -10.50
C ALA A 90 -3.49 -12.17 -10.45
N PRO A 91 -4.15 -12.11 -9.26
CA PRO A 91 -5.51 -11.58 -9.17
C PRO A 91 -5.61 -10.06 -9.18
N LEU A 92 -4.48 -9.34 -9.19
CA LEU A 92 -4.47 -7.88 -9.23
C LEU A 92 -4.92 -7.39 -10.60
N ARG A 93 -5.74 -6.35 -10.64
CA ARG A 93 -6.19 -5.70 -11.88
C ARG A 93 -5.67 -4.28 -11.96
N GLU A 94 -5.34 -3.85 -13.17
CA GLU A 94 -5.04 -2.46 -13.47
C GLU A 94 -6.27 -1.77 -14.03
N ASP A 95 -6.60 -0.62 -13.45
CA ASP A 95 -7.68 0.23 -13.91
C ASP A 95 -7.13 1.18 -14.98
N THR A 96 -7.76 1.20 -16.15
CA THR A 96 -7.35 2.07 -17.25
C THR A 96 -7.97 3.46 -17.17
N ALA A 97 -8.97 3.66 -16.31
CA ALA A 97 -9.73 4.90 -16.23
C ALA A 97 -9.45 5.68 -14.93
N ASN A 98 -9.02 5.01 -13.88
CA ASN A 98 -8.85 5.63 -12.56
C ASN A 98 -7.41 5.45 -12.06
N PRO A 99 -6.87 6.45 -11.33
CA PRO A 99 -5.53 6.36 -10.75
C PRO A 99 -5.51 5.42 -9.55
N THR A 100 -4.29 5.04 -9.15
CA THR A 100 -4.06 4.35 -7.89
C THR A 100 -4.55 5.21 -6.72
N GLY A 101 -5.23 4.60 -5.76
CA GLY A 101 -5.67 5.28 -4.54
C GLY A 101 -4.50 5.83 -3.76
N ILE A 102 -4.65 7.03 -3.23
CA ILE A 102 -3.65 7.64 -2.36
C ILE A 102 -4.31 8.14 -1.07
N ALA A 103 -3.55 8.14 0.00
CA ALA A 103 -3.89 8.85 1.23
C ALA A 103 -2.87 9.96 1.45
N LEU A 104 -3.34 11.18 1.66
CA LEU A 104 -2.50 12.30 2.02
C LEU A 104 -2.60 12.51 3.53
N ILE A 105 -1.48 12.41 4.23
CA ILE A 105 -1.45 12.43 5.69
C ILE A 105 -0.48 13.50 6.15
N GLY A 106 -1.01 14.54 6.79
CA GLY A 106 -0.20 15.54 7.47
C GLY A 106 -0.03 15.18 8.94
N ILE A 107 1.17 15.34 9.48
CA ILE A 107 1.48 15.08 10.89
C ILE A 107 2.16 16.30 11.46
N ASP A 108 1.62 16.85 12.55
CA ASP A 108 2.21 18.00 13.24
C ASP A 108 3.22 17.58 14.32
N GLY A 109 3.82 18.58 14.99
CA GLY A 109 4.84 18.34 16.00
C GLY A 109 4.36 17.58 17.24
N SER A 110 3.04 17.52 17.48
CA SER A 110 2.46 16.74 18.57
C SER A 110 2.14 15.29 18.18
N GLY A 111 2.30 14.94 16.91
CA GLY A 111 1.91 13.63 16.37
C GLY A 111 0.45 13.57 15.93
N GLU A 112 -0.29 14.69 16.01
CA GLU A 112 -1.64 14.77 15.48
C GLU A 112 -1.62 14.65 13.97
N ASN A 113 -2.55 13.90 13.41
CA ASN A 113 -2.62 13.70 11.96
C ASN A 113 -3.93 14.22 11.38
N CYS A 114 -3.87 14.49 10.09
CA CYS A 114 -5.02 14.93 9.31
C CYS A 114 -4.95 14.34 7.91
#